data_822b92b76e7a721da07c7304b192309b
#
_entry.id   822b92b76e7a721da07c7304b192309b
#
_cell.length_a   1.000
_cell.length_b   1.000
_cell.length_c   1.000
_cell.angle_alpha   90.00
_cell.angle_beta   90.00
_cell.angle_gamma   90.00
#
_symmetry.space_group_name_H-M   'P 1'
#
loop_
_entity.id
_entity.type
_entity.pdbx_description
1 polymer ?
#
loop_
_entity_poly.entity_id
_entity_poly.type
_entity_poly.pdbx_seq_one_letter_code
_entity_poly.pdbx_strand_id
1 'polypeptide(L)'
;MQLHFAHVNGGVRIFGGNGFFSTVEDNVINGGATIDGYSGFWLGFIRNTIHGSTNFSNNTLGDPDANEFVTNTIRGNLFCHNNVPAPHVGDSGGSPNNVSGRKVDQCAAPGL
;
A
#
# COMPACT_ATOMS: atom_id res chain seq x y z
N MET A 1 13.53 -2.02 2.20
CA MET A 1 12.64 -2.18 3.37
C MET A 1 11.73 -3.37 3.14
N GLN A 2 11.57 -4.21 4.14
CA GLN A 2 10.67 -5.37 4.05
C GLN A 2 9.95 -5.56 5.37
N LEU A 3 8.63 -5.70 5.31
CA LEU A 3 7.80 -6.08 6.44
C LEU A 3 6.88 -7.21 5.98
N HIS A 4 7.18 -8.43 6.44
CA HIS A 4 6.49 -9.65 6.00
C HIS A 4 6.01 -10.48 7.17
N PHE A 5 4.84 -11.08 7.03
CA PHE A 5 4.28 -12.05 7.98
C PHE A 5 4.25 -11.55 9.42
N ALA A 6 4.10 -10.25 9.60
CA ALA A 6 4.03 -9.64 10.92
C ALA A 6 2.59 -9.54 11.42
N HIS A 7 2.43 -9.63 12.72
CA HIS A 7 1.19 -9.26 13.41
C HIS A 7 1.49 -8.04 14.25
N VAL A 8 0.94 -6.90 13.86
CA VAL A 8 1.18 -5.61 14.50
C VAL A 8 -0.05 -5.22 15.30
N ASN A 9 0.10 -5.07 16.62
CA ASN A 9 -1.03 -4.71 17.49
C ASN A 9 -1.42 -3.23 17.41
N GLY A 10 -0.53 -2.38 16.97
CA GLY A 10 -0.80 -0.97 16.71
C GLY A 10 -0.88 -0.69 15.21
N GLY A 11 -0.59 0.53 14.83
CA GLY A 11 -0.47 0.95 13.45
C GLY A 11 0.94 0.80 12.90
N VAL A 12 1.05 0.87 11.58
CA VAL A 12 2.33 0.94 10.88
C VAL A 12 2.45 2.30 10.24
N ARG A 13 3.60 2.94 10.42
CA ARG A 13 3.90 4.22 9.81
C ARG A 13 5.28 4.19 9.19
N ILE A 14 5.32 4.45 7.89
CA ILE A 14 6.55 4.54 7.13
C ILE A 14 6.59 5.94 6.51
N PHE A 15 7.51 6.78 7.00
CA PHE A 15 7.70 8.13 6.50
C PHE A 15 9.06 8.26 5.84
N GLY A 16 9.05 8.65 4.57
CA GLY A 16 10.28 8.71 3.80
C GLY A 16 10.86 7.33 3.56
N GLY A 17 12.14 7.28 3.34
CA GLY A 17 12.84 6.05 3.04
C GLY A 17 13.16 5.92 1.56
N ASN A 18 14.08 5.02 1.29
CA ASN A 18 14.64 4.84 -0.04
C ASN A 18 15.19 3.41 -0.13
N GLY A 19 14.79 2.68 -1.14
CA GLY A 19 15.28 1.32 -1.34
C GLY A 19 15.04 0.84 -2.76
N PHE A 20 15.83 -0.12 -3.21
CA PHE A 20 15.69 -0.66 -4.56
C PHE A 20 14.39 -1.44 -4.69
N PHE A 21 14.22 -2.48 -3.85
CA PHE A 21 13.00 -3.27 -3.77
C PHE A 21 12.47 -3.24 -2.35
N SER A 22 11.21 -2.87 -2.18
CA SER A 22 10.58 -2.80 -0.87
C SER A 22 9.19 -3.41 -0.90
N THR A 23 8.86 -4.15 0.15
CA THR A 23 7.57 -4.80 0.27
C THR A 23 7.01 -4.70 1.68
N VAL A 24 5.72 -4.48 1.74
CA VAL A 24 4.88 -4.65 2.94
C VAL A 24 3.84 -5.69 2.55
N GLU A 25 4.04 -6.94 2.96
CA GLU A 25 3.17 -8.00 2.48
C GLU A 25 2.86 -9.07 3.53
N ASP A 26 1.69 -9.67 3.42
CA ASP A 26 1.23 -10.76 4.27
C ASP A 26 1.18 -10.40 5.76
N ASN A 27 0.85 -9.15 6.08
CA ASN A 27 0.77 -8.69 7.46
C ASN A 27 -0.67 -8.59 7.95
N VAL A 28 -0.84 -8.74 9.25
CA VAL A 28 -2.06 -8.37 9.97
C VAL A 28 -1.73 -7.15 10.83
N ILE A 29 -2.39 -6.03 10.55
CA ILE A 29 -2.16 -4.75 11.23
C ILE A 29 -3.46 -4.34 11.89
N ASN A 30 -3.48 -4.32 13.24
CA ASN A 30 -4.71 -4.05 13.99
C ASN A 30 -5.09 -2.57 14.00
N GLY A 31 -4.13 -1.66 13.83
CA GLY A 31 -4.40 -0.24 13.60
C GLY A 31 -4.46 0.11 12.14
N GLY A 32 -4.22 1.36 11.82
CA GLY A 32 -4.09 1.83 10.45
C GLY A 32 -2.68 1.67 9.89
N ALA A 33 -2.54 1.94 8.61
CA ALA A 33 -1.24 1.94 7.94
C ALA A 33 -1.04 3.26 7.20
N THR A 34 0.15 3.82 7.28
CA THR A 34 0.54 5.00 6.53
C THR A 34 1.89 4.76 5.88
N ILE A 35 1.95 4.97 4.58
CA ILE A 35 3.21 4.97 3.82
C ILE A 35 3.24 6.29 3.05
N ASP A 36 4.15 7.17 3.44
CA ASP A 36 4.18 8.53 2.94
C ASP A 36 5.62 8.96 2.62
N GLY A 37 5.83 9.42 1.41
CA GLY A 37 7.10 9.99 1.00
C GLY A 37 8.20 8.97 0.74
N TYR A 38 7.85 7.72 0.45
CA TYR A 38 8.82 6.70 0.10
C TYR A 38 9.34 6.93 -1.33
N SER A 39 10.64 6.78 -1.52
CA SER A 39 11.27 6.86 -2.84
C SER A 39 12.19 5.65 -3.05
N GLY A 40 12.45 5.32 -4.30
CA GLY A 40 13.29 4.17 -4.64
C GLY A 40 12.94 3.65 -6.03
N PHE A 41 13.11 2.36 -6.24
CA PHE A 41 12.82 1.75 -7.54
C PHE A 41 11.44 1.08 -7.55
N TRP A 42 11.14 0.20 -6.58
CA TRP A 42 9.89 -0.54 -6.57
C TRP A 42 9.35 -0.68 -5.14
N LEU A 43 8.04 -0.57 -5.00
CA LEU A 43 7.33 -0.73 -3.73
C LEU A 43 6.05 -1.53 -3.96
N GLY A 44 5.86 -2.60 -3.21
CA GLY A 44 4.65 -3.40 -3.17
C GLY A 44 3.98 -3.35 -1.80
N PHE A 45 2.66 -3.19 -1.80
CA PHE A 45 1.80 -3.28 -0.62
C PHE A 45 0.74 -4.35 -0.89
N ILE A 46 1.00 -5.58 -0.43
CA ILE A 46 0.39 -6.77 -1.00
C ILE A 46 -0.14 -7.70 0.10
N ARG A 47 -1.36 -8.17 -0.04
CA ARG A 47 -1.98 -9.18 0.83
C ARG A 47 -1.95 -8.84 2.33
N ASN A 48 -2.14 -7.57 2.66
CA ASN A 48 -2.23 -7.17 4.06
C ASN A 48 -3.68 -7.16 4.51
N THR A 49 -3.90 -7.46 5.77
CA THR A 49 -5.18 -7.26 6.46
C THR A 49 -5.01 -6.13 7.45
N ILE A 50 -5.74 -5.03 7.22
CA ILE A 50 -5.61 -3.81 8.02
C ILE A 50 -6.96 -3.48 8.63
N HIS A 51 -7.00 -3.37 9.95
CA HIS A 51 -8.26 -3.14 10.68
C HIS A 51 -8.60 -1.64 10.80
N GLY A 52 -7.70 -0.74 10.43
CA GLY A 52 -7.93 0.69 10.36
C GLY A 52 -7.90 1.21 8.93
N SER A 53 -7.84 2.52 8.79
CA SER A 53 -7.68 3.16 7.49
C SER A 53 -6.24 3.11 7.01
N THR A 54 -6.07 3.18 5.70
CA THR A 54 -4.75 3.17 5.06
C THR A 54 -4.55 4.47 4.27
N ASN A 55 -3.40 5.09 4.45
CA ASN A 55 -2.96 6.24 3.67
C ASN A 55 -1.67 5.88 2.93
N PHE A 56 -1.72 6.00 1.62
CA PHE A 56 -0.62 5.68 0.71
C PHE A 56 -0.36 6.89 -0.18
N SER A 57 0.62 7.74 0.19
CA SER A 57 0.75 9.08 -0.40
C SER A 57 2.19 9.46 -0.67
N ASN A 58 2.39 10.27 -1.70
CA ASN A 58 3.66 10.90 -2.02
C ASN A 58 4.80 9.89 -2.24
N ASN A 59 4.50 8.69 -2.69
CA ASN A 59 5.51 7.66 -2.97
C ASN A 59 5.94 7.76 -4.43
N THR A 60 7.23 8.02 -4.66
CA THR A 60 7.77 8.23 -6.00
C THR A 60 8.80 7.16 -6.32
N LEU A 61 8.48 6.27 -7.24
CA LEU A 61 9.28 5.12 -7.59
C LEU A 61 9.72 5.18 -9.05
N GLY A 62 10.88 4.60 -9.34
CA GLY A 62 11.48 4.64 -10.67
C GLY A 62 10.90 3.62 -11.65
N ASP A 63 10.43 2.49 -11.16
CA ASP A 63 9.84 1.45 -12.01
C ASP A 63 8.42 1.83 -12.41
N PRO A 64 8.06 1.81 -13.70
CA PRO A 64 6.68 2.05 -14.12
C PRO A 64 5.65 1.05 -13.54
N ASP A 65 6.10 -0.12 -13.11
CA ASP A 65 5.26 -1.13 -12.45
C ASP A 65 5.34 -1.06 -10.91
N ALA A 66 5.94 -0.03 -10.37
CA ALA A 66 6.01 0.17 -8.92
C ALA A 66 4.67 0.65 -8.34
N ASN A 67 4.62 0.76 -7.03
CA ASN A 67 3.39 1.06 -6.29
C ASN A 67 2.28 0.02 -6.54
N GLU A 68 2.68 -1.24 -6.59
CA GLU A 68 1.72 -2.33 -6.62
C GLU A 68 0.95 -2.39 -5.30
N PHE A 69 -0.36 -2.17 -5.40
CA PHE A 69 -1.25 -2.12 -4.25
C PHE A 69 -2.39 -3.09 -4.48
N VAL A 70 -2.26 -4.31 -3.97
CA VAL A 70 -3.07 -5.43 -4.47
C VAL A 70 -3.42 -6.42 -3.37
N THR A 71 -4.61 -6.99 -3.45
CA THR A 71 -5.09 -8.09 -2.59
C THR A 71 -5.10 -7.74 -1.09
N ASN A 72 -5.22 -6.45 -0.77
CA ASN A 72 -5.33 -6.05 0.62
C ASN A 72 -6.79 -6.07 1.08
N THR A 73 -7.01 -6.39 2.34
CA THR A 73 -8.29 -6.25 3.02
C THR A 73 -8.18 -5.12 4.02
N ILE A 74 -8.92 -4.03 3.78
CA ILE A 74 -8.84 -2.81 4.58
C ILE A 74 -10.22 -2.53 5.18
N ARG A 75 -10.30 -2.50 6.50
CA ARG A 75 -11.55 -2.30 7.24
C ARG A 75 -11.77 -0.84 7.64
N GLY A 76 -11.30 0.06 6.85
CA GLY A 76 -11.45 1.49 6.97
C GLY A 76 -11.50 2.10 5.59
N ASN A 77 -11.07 3.34 5.48
CA ASN A 77 -10.92 4.02 4.20
C ASN A 77 -9.52 3.80 3.61
N LEU A 78 -9.44 3.87 2.30
CA LEU A 78 -8.17 3.83 1.57
C LEU A 78 -7.98 5.16 0.84
N PHE A 79 -6.94 5.88 1.23
CA PHE A 79 -6.55 7.15 0.62
C PHE A 79 -5.24 6.96 -0.14
N CYS A 80 -5.24 7.31 -1.43
CA CYS A 80 -4.02 7.30 -2.23
C CYS A 80 -3.88 8.65 -2.91
N HIS A 81 -2.77 9.34 -2.67
CA HIS A 81 -2.58 10.68 -3.18
C HIS A 81 -1.14 10.90 -3.66
N ASN A 82 -1.01 11.51 -4.83
CA ASN A 82 0.28 11.98 -5.34
C ASN A 82 1.37 10.88 -5.38
N ASN A 83 0.99 9.66 -5.75
CA ASN A 83 1.96 8.59 -5.98
C ASN A 83 2.38 8.55 -7.45
N VAL A 84 3.65 8.26 -7.70
CA VAL A 84 4.20 8.12 -9.06
C VAL A 84 5.02 6.83 -9.12
N PRO A 85 4.63 5.85 -9.92
CA PRO A 85 3.35 5.77 -10.64
C PRO A 85 2.15 5.69 -9.69
N ALA A 86 0.94 5.92 -10.22
CA ALA A 86 -0.28 5.73 -9.44
C ALA A 86 -0.38 4.28 -8.97
N PRO A 87 -0.94 4.02 -7.76
CA PRO A 87 -1.14 2.65 -7.31
C PRO A 87 -1.96 1.83 -8.30
N HIS A 88 -1.58 0.59 -8.49
CA HIS A 88 -2.25 -0.33 -9.43
C HIS A 88 -2.07 -1.78 -8.97
N VAL A 89 -2.79 -2.67 -9.61
CA VAL A 89 -2.68 -4.10 -9.31
C VAL A 89 -1.35 -4.70 -9.79
N GLY A 90 -0.87 -4.23 -10.94
CA GLY A 90 0.41 -4.68 -11.48
C GLY A 90 0.40 -6.12 -11.99
N ASP A 91 1.58 -6.71 -12.06
CA ASP A 91 1.77 -8.08 -12.59
C ASP A 91 2.01 -9.13 -11.49
N SER A 92 1.84 -8.77 -10.24
CA SER A 92 2.02 -9.69 -9.10
C SER A 92 0.98 -10.81 -9.02
N GLY A 93 -0.03 -10.80 -9.89
CA GLY A 93 -1.01 -11.88 -10.00
C GLY A 93 -2.13 -11.83 -8.94
N GLY A 94 -2.28 -10.70 -8.27
CA GLY A 94 -3.27 -10.55 -7.22
C GLY A 94 -4.63 -10.02 -7.72
N SER A 95 -5.49 -9.70 -6.76
CA SER A 95 -6.85 -9.21 -6.97
C SER A 95 -6.98 -7.76 -6.53
N PRO A 96 -8.02 -7.03 -6.98
CA PRO A 96 -8.34 -5.72 -6.44
C PRO A 96 -8.48 -5.74 -4.92
N ASN A 97 -8.25 -4.60 -4.30
CA ASN A 97 -8.32 -4.47 -2.86
C ASN A 97 -9.77 -4.48 -2.36
N ASN A 98 -10.01 -5.17 -1.26
CA ASN A 98 -11.29 -5.21 -0.58
C ASN A 98 -11.30 -4.15 0.52
N VAL A 99 -12.03 -3.06 0.30
CA VAL A 99 -12.07 -1.91 1.21
C VAL A 99 -13.50 -1.75 1.71
N SER A 100 -13.72 -1.83 3.03
CA SER A 100 -15.06 -1.69 3.59
C SER A 100 -15.53 -0.24 3.65
N GLY A 101 -14.61 0.72 3.73
CA GLY A 101 -14.91 2.14 3.63
C GLY A 101 -14.83 2.66 2.20
N ARG A 102 -14.34 3.87 2.03
CA ARG A 102 -14.22 4.51 0.73
C ARG A 102 -12.81 4.38 0.17
N LYS A 103 -12.74 4.22 -1.13
CA LYS A 103 -11.51 4.39 -1.91
C LYS A 103 -11.49 5.82 -2.43
N VAL A 104 -10.44 6.55 -2.15
CA VAL A 104 -10.35 7.99 -2.39
C VAL A 104 -9.16 8.32 -3.28
N ASP A 105 -9.36 9.27 -4.20
CA ASP A 105 -8.35 9.79 -5.13
C ASP A 105 -7.77 8.68 -6.01
N GLN A 106 -6.48 8.52 -6.09
CA GLN A 106 -5.87 7.52 -6.99
C GLN A 106 -6.39 6.10 -6.74
N CYS A 107 -6.74 5.79 -5.50
CA CYS A 107 -7.27 4.48 -5.15
C CYS A 107 -8.73 4.26 -5.54
N ALA A 108 -9.42 5.29 -6.00
CA ALA A 108 -10.76 5.17 -6.58
C ALA A 108 -10.74 4.73 -8.05
N ALA A 109 -9.57 4.56 -8.64
CA ALA A 109 -9.44 4.13 -10.03
C ALA A 109 -10.05 2.73 -10.24
N PRO A 110 -10.63 2.45 -11.42
CA PRO A 110 -11.16 1.13 -11.74
C PRO A 110 -10.11 0.03 -11.59
N GLY A 111 -10.52 -1.12 -11.06
CA GLY A 111 -9.67 -2.31 -10.92
C GLY A 111 -8.76 -2.30 -9.70
N LEU A 112 -8.77 -1.24 -8.93
CA LEU A 112 -7.96 -1.13 -7.73
C LEU A 112 -8.81 -1.40 -6.47
#